data_849f553d554a9953bd7b7c8c8d12e17f
#
_entry.id   849f553d554a9953bd7b7c8c8d12e17f
#
_cell.length_a   1.000
_cell.length_b   1.000
_cell.length_c   1.000
_cell.angle_alpha   90.00
_cell.angle_beta   90.00
_cell.angle_gamma   90.00
#
_symmetry.space_group_name_H-M   'P 1'
#
loop_
_entity.id
_entity.type
_entity.pdbx_description
1 polymer ?
#
loop_
_entity_poly.entity_id
_entity_poly.type
_entity_poly.pdbx_seq_one_letter_code
_entity_poly.pdbx_strand_id
1 'polypeptide(L)'
;SGCVKDYIRLVFSEDFINQCLILYSIQMELKHVVTYIKYRAVLGRIQDKALVDEVFRKYKPDVVFHAAAYKHVPLVERNPWEAVYSNIVGTNTLVKAVIAHKVDRFVLVSTDKAVRPTNVMGASKRITEKIIQAHSSGSTKFMAVRFGNVIGSSGSVIPLYRHQIERGGPVTVTHPEITRFFMTIEEASQLILQAFTMGEGGEIFILEMGTPVKIVDMARDLIRLSGKEPDTDIEIKFIGLRPGEKLYEELITEGEGIVKTEHEKILVLRDESLSGDTEYYNKLDRLDEQIKELTHLADMHDAKGIKAKLKEVVPEYEISDDEAVV
;
A
#
# COMPACT_ATOMS: atom_id res chain seq x y z
N SER A 1 8.41 -0.62 -32.49
CA SER A 1 7.90 -1.96 -32.18
C SER A 1 9.01 -2.80 -31.57
N GLY A 2 9.28 -2.60 -30.31
CA GLY A 2 10.21 -3.40 -29.53
C GLY A 2 9.42 -4.52 -28.84
N CYS A 3 9.80 -5.75 -29.13
CA CYS A 3 9.26 -6.96 -28.56
C CYS A 3 9.34 -6.91 -27.03
N VAL A 4 8.23 -6.74 -26.35
CA VAL A 4 8.14 -6.99 -24.91
C VAL A 4 8.33 -8.49 -24.73
N LYS A 5 9.50 -8.89 -24.27
CA LYS A 5 9.81 -10.29 -24.02
C LYS A 5 8.91 -10.83 -22.90
N ASP A 6 8.15 -11.79 -23.24
CA ASP A 6 7.24 -12.77 -22.65
C ASP A 6 7.11 -12.96 -21.12
N TYR A 7 7.45 -12.02 -20.23
CA TYR A 7 7.45 -12.36 -18.80
C TYR A 7 7.09 -11.21 -17.86
N ILE A 8 5.85 -11.16 -17.40
CA ILE A 8 5.49 -10.52 -16.13
C ILE A 8 5.61 -11.55 -15.03
N ARG A 9 6.40 -11.25 -14.01
CA ARG A 9 6.68 -12.17 -12.91
C ARG A 9 6.30 -11.54 -11.59
N LEU A 10 5.52 -12.25 -10.82
CA LEU A 10 4.99 -11.83 -9.55
C LEU A 10 5.63 -12.66 -8.44
N VAL A 11 6.22 -11.99 -7.45
CA VAL A 11 6.72 -12.59 -6.22
C VAL A 11 5.68 -12.37 -5.13
N PHE A 12 5.30 -13.42 -4.39
CA PHE A 12 4.23 -13.38 -3.39
C PHE A 12 4.76 -13.65 -1.99
N SER A 13 4.16 -12.99 -0.98
CA SER A 13 4.37 -13.27 0.44
C SER A 13 3.36 -14.30 0.98
N GLU A 14 3.53 -14.74 2.23
CA GLU A 14 2.69 -15.75 2.91
C GLU A 14 1.20 -15.39 2.99
N ASP A 15 0.82 -14.10 2.92
CA ASP A 15 -0.59 -13.66 2.86
C ASP A 15 -1.17 -13.75 1.44
N PHE A 16 -1.03 -14.90 0.85
CA PHE A 16 -1.26 -15.21 -0.55
C PHE A 16 -2.63 -14.80 -1.13
N ILE A 17 -3.69 -14.82 -0.33
CA ILE A 17 -5.07 -14.65 -0.85
C ILE A 17 -5.43 -13.16 -1.02
N ASN A 18 -4.88 -12.25 -0.24
CA ASN A 18 -5.39 -10.90 -0.07
C ASN A 18 -4.68 -9.83 -0.90
N GLN A 19 -3.40 -10.04 -1.18
CA GLN A 19 -2.58 -9.13 -2.00
C GLN A 19 -2.58 -9.52 -3.47
N CYS A 20 -2.97 -10.76 -3.76
CA CYS A 20 -3.05 -11.30 -5.11
C CYS A 20 -4.12 -10.66 -5.99
N LEU A 21 -5.18 -10.04 -5.42
CA LEU A 21 -6.28 -9.54 -6.24
C LEU A 21 -5.86 -8.42 -7.19
N ILE A 22 -5.09 -7.44 -6.72
CA ILE A 22 -4.59 -6.36 -7.59
C ILE A 22 -3.60 -6.94 -8.62
N LEU A 23 -2.65 -7.75 -8.18
CA LEU A 23 -1.66 -8.37 -9.09
C LEU A 23 -2.33 -9.37 -10.05
N TYR A 24 -3.34 -10.11 -9.59
CA TYR A 24 -4.15 -10.98 -10.44
C TYR A 24 -4.95 -10.16 -11.44
N SER A 25 -5.54 -9.03 -11.03
CA SER A 25 -6.27 -8.14 -11.93
C SER A 25 -5.34 -7.49 -12.95
N ILE A 26 -4.17 -7.01 -12.55
CA ILE A 26 -3.13 -6.53 -13.48
C ILE A 26 -2.77 -7.64 -14.49
N GLN A 27 -2.62 -8.88 -14.03
CA GLN A 27 -2.35 -10.02 -14.91
C GLN A 27 -3.51 -10.30 -15.86
N MET A 28 -4.77 -10.19 -15.40
CA MET A 28 -5.95 -10.41 -16.24
C MET A 28 -6.11 -9.30 -17.29
N GLU A 29 -5.92 -8.03 -16.91
CA GLU A 29 -5.92 -6.90 -17.86
C GLU A 29 -4.85 -7.09 -18.95
N LEU A 30 -3.65 -7.50 -18.57
CA LEU A 30 -2.59 -7.77 -19.53
C LEU A 30 -2.91 -8.98 -20.43
N LYS A 31 -3.67 -9.98 -19.95
CA LYS A 31 -4.15 -11.10 -20.78
C LYS A 31 -5.13 -10.67 -21.90
N HIS A 32 -5.91 -9.62 -21.67
CA HIS A 32 -6.79 -9.07 -22.70
C HIS A 32 -6.01 -8.41 -23.85
N VAL A 33 -4.80 -7.93 -23.56
CA VAL A 33 -3.93 -7.26 -24.55
C VAL A 33 -2.93 -8.24 -25.18
N VAL A 34 -2.51 -9.28 -24.44
CA VAL A 34 -1.50 -10.26 -24.87
C VAL A 34 -2.04 -11.68 -24.71
N THR A 35 -2.22 -12.36 -25.81
CA THR A 35 -2.91 -13.67 -25.91
C THR A 35 -2.21 -14.81 -25.14
N TYR A 36 -0.93 -14.68 -24.78
CA TYR A 36 -0.15 -15.72 -24.07
C TYR A 36 0.75 -15.13 -22.99
N ILE A 37 0.22 -14.95 -21.78
CA ILE A 37 1.05 -14.62 -20.61
C ILE A 37 1.43 -15.90 -19.87
N LYS A 38 2.72 -16.21 -19.83
CA LYS A 38 3.25 -17.28 -18.98
C LYS A 38 3.49 -16.71 -17.57
N TYR A 39 2.88 -17.27 -16.55
CA TYR A 39 3.15 -16.90 -15.17
C TYR A 39 3.85 -18.04 -14.41
N ARG A 40 4.62 -17.67 -13.39
CA ARG A 40 5.25 -18.59 -12.44
C ARG A 40 4.97 -18.07 -11.03
N ALA A 41 4.34 -18.89 -10.21
CA ALA A 41 4.17 -18.61 -8.79
C ALA A 41 5.43 -19.08 -8.04
N VAL A 42 5.95 -18.23 -7.16
CA VAL A 42 7.04 -18.57 -6.23
C VAL A 42 6.53 -18.23 -4.83
N LEU A 43 6.49 -19.21 -3.95
CA LEU A 43 6.11 -19.02 -2.56
C LEU A 43 7.36 -18.64 -1.76
N GLY A 44 7.26 -17.57 -0.98
CA GLY A 44 8.34 -17.11 -0.12
C GLY A 44 8.10 -15.73 0.47
N ARG A 45 9.02 -15.30 1.31
CA ARG A 45 8.99 -13.99 1.98
C ARG A 45 9.86 -13.00 1.21
N ILE A 46 9.36 -11.79 1.02
CA ILE A 46 10.14 -10.71 0.37
C ILE A 46 11.32 -10.22 1.21
N GLN A 47 11.34 -10.52 2.51
CA GLN A 47 12.48 -10.27 3.41
C GLN A 47 13.61 -11.28 3.22
N ASP A 48 13.33 -12.44 2.62
CA ASP A 48 14.35 -13.45 2.32
C ASP A 48 15.21 -13.01 1.13
N LYS A 49 16.32 -12.36 1.47
CA LYS A 49 17.27 -11.84 0.49
C LYS A 49 17.79 -12.93 -0.47
N ALA A 50 18.04 -14.14 0.03
CA ALA A 50 18.59 -15.22 -0.79
C ALA A 50 17.57 -15.69 -1.83
N LEU A 51 16.31 -15.87 -1.41
CA LEU A 51 15.21 -16.23 -2.31
C LEU A 51 14.94 -15.13 -3.34
N VAL A 52 14.88 -13.87 -2.91
CA VAL A 52 14.66 -12.72 -3.81
C VAL A 52 15.77 -12.66 -4.84
N ASP A 53 17.03 -12.76 -4.43
CA ASP A 53 18.17 -12.73 -5.34
C ASP A 53 18.16 -13.90 -6.35
N GLU A 54 17.81 -15.11 -5.90
CA GLU A 54 17.66 -16.28 -6.79
C GLU A 54 16.54 -16.05 -7.83
N VAL A 55 15.39 -15.51 -7.41
CA VAL A 55 14.28 -15.20 -8.31
C VAL A 55 14.70 -14.19 -9.38
N PHE A 56 15.36 -13.10 -8.97
CA PHE A 56 15.82 -12.08 -9.90
C PHE A 56 16.89 -12.60 -10.86
N ARG A 57 17.86 -13.34 -10.35
CA ARG A 57 18.91 -13.98 -11.17
C ARG A 57 18.34 -14.95 -12.20
N LYS A 58 17.37 -15.79 -11.78
CA LYS A 58 16.74 -16.82 -12.62
C LYS A 58 15.84 -16.23 -13.67
N TYR A 59 15.10 -15.21 -13.29
CA TYR A 59 14.00 -14.71 -14.10
C TYR A 59 14.25 -13.37 -14.78
N LYS A 60 15.19 -12.58 -14.32
CA LYS A 60 15.61 -11.31 -14.90
C LYS A 60 14.41 -10.41 -15.28
N PRO A 61 13.60 -9.99 -14.32
CA PRO A 61 12.44 -9.15 -14.62
C PRO A 61 12.89 -7.79 -15.15
N ASP A 62 12.16 -7.25 -16.14
CA ASP A 62 12.33 -5.89 -16.61
C ASP A 62 11.55 -4.88 -15.74
N VAL A 63 10.46 -5.36 -15.13
CA VAL A 63 9.57 -4.55 -14.29
C VAL A 63 9.18 -5.32 -13.03
N VAL A 64 9.09 -4.61 -11.90
CA VAL A 64 8.60 -5.13 -10.63
C VAL A 64 7.42 -4.29 -10.14
N PHE A 65 6.27 -4.92 -9.91
CA PHE A 65 5.14 -4.35 -9.19
C PHE A 65 5.13 -4.90 -7.76
N HIS A 66 5.28 -4.03 -6.77
CA HIS A 66 5.35 -4.40 -5.37
C HIS A 66 4.08 -3.99 -4.62
N ALA A 67 3.22 -4.97 -4.36
CA ALA A 67 2.01 -4.81 -3.54
C ALA A 67 2.04 -5.61 -2.24
N ALA A 68 3.14 -6.30 -1.94
CA ALA A 68 3.29 -7.11 -0.73
C ALA A 68 3.48 -6.21 0.49
N ALA A 69 2.50 -6.21 1.39
CA ALA A 69 2.53 -5.46 2.65
C ALA A 69 1.41 -5.94 3.58
N TYR A 70 1.62 -5.92 4.88
CA TYR A 70 0.51 -6.01 5.84
C TYR A 70 -0.27 -4.69 5.83
N LYS A 71 -1.60 -4.78 5.60
CA LYS A 71 -2.47 -3.61 5.43
C LYS A 71 -3.55 -3.46 6.50
N HIS A 72 -3.75 -4.47 7.35
CA HIS A 72 -4.82 -4.50 8.35
C HIS A 72 -4.45 -3.61 9.53
N VAL A 73 -4.94 -2.36 9.55
CA VAL A 73 -4.57 -1.35 10.55
C VAL A 73 -4.64 -1.89 11.98
N PRO A 74 -5.75 -2.50 12.48
CA PRO A 74 -5.79 -2.97 13.86
C PRO A 74 -4.81 -4.12 14.19
N LEU A 75 -4.51 -4.98 13.21
CA LEU A 75 -3.55 -6.07 13.42
C LEU A 75 -2.11 -5.55 13.45
N VAL A 76 -1.79 -4.64 12.54
CA VAL A 76 -0.46 -4.03 12.45
C VAL A 76 -0.19 -3.13 13.66
N GLU A 77 -1.21 -2.42 14.16
CA GLU A 77 -1.08 -1.58 15.35
C GLU A 77 -0.72 -2.39 16.60
N ARG A 78 -1.26 -3.61 16.72
CA ARG A 78 -0.93 -4.56 17.80
C ARG A 78 0.39 -5.31 17.59
N ASN A 79 0.86 -5.42 16.37
CA ASN A 79 2.06 -6.15 15.99
C ASN A 79 2.98 -5.28 15.12
N PRO A 80 3.50 -4.15 15.65
CA PRO A 80 4.24 -3.18 14.84
C PRO A 80 5.54 -3.74 14.24
N TRP A 81 6.15 -4.76 14.84
CA TRP A 81 7.31 -5.46 14.30
C TRP A 81 7.03 -6.13 12.95
N GLU A 82 5.80 -6.61 12.74
CA GLU A 82 5.41 -7.20 11.45
C GLU A 82 5.36 -6.14 10.33
N ALA A 83 4.96 -4.90 10.65
CA ALA A 83 5.06 -3.80 9.69
C ALA A 83 6.52 -3.47 9.35
N VAL A 84 7.42 -3.52 10.34
CA VAL A 84 8.85 -3.32 10.10
C VAL A 84 9.38 -4.41 9.18
N TYR A 85 9.18 -5.67 9.52
CA TYR A 85 9.70 -6.78 8.72
C TYR A 85 9.08 -6.84 7.31
N SER A 86 7.75 -6.87 7.22
CA SER A 86 7.06 -7.08 5.95
C SER A 86 7.09 -5.83 5.08
N ASN A 87 6.66 -4.68 5.62
CA ASN A 87 6.49 -3.50 4.80
C ASN A 87 7.83 -2.79 4.55
N ILE A 88 8.64 -2.55 5.59
CA ILE A 88 9.86 -1.74 5.48
C ILE A 88 11.05 -2.59 5.00
N VAL A 89 11.43 -3.63 5.76
CA VAL A 89 12.58 -4.47 5.41
C VAL A 89 12.34 -5.22 4.11
N GLY A 90 11.11 -5.74 3.91
CA GLY A 90 10.75 -6.42 2.66
C GLY A 90 10.87 -5.51 1.44
N THR A 91 10.37 -4.27 1.51
CA THR A 91 10.51 -3.28 0.42
C THR A 91 11.99 -2.94 0.19
N ASN A 92 12.77 -2.68 1.25
CA ASN A 92 14.19 -2.38 1.13
C ASN A 92 14.98 -3.54 0.49
N THR A 93 14.65 -4.78 0.83
CA THR A 93 15.24 -5.99 0.22
C THR A 93 14.93 -6.05 -1.27
N LEU A 94 13.69 -5.81 -1.67
CA LEU A 94 13.30 -5.78 -3.09
C LEU A 94 13.99 -4.66 -3.83
N VAL A 95 14.05 -3.45 -3.28
CA VAL A 95 14.71 -2.30 -3.91
C VAL A 95 16.20 -2.58 -4.13
N LYS A 96 16.90 -3.14 -3.14
CA LYS A 96 18.31 -3.53 -3.27
C LYS A 96 18.51 -4.62 -4.34
N ALA A 97 17.61 -5.60 -4.45
CA ALA A 97 17.66 -6.61 -5.50
C ALA A 97 17.40 -6.02 -6.89
N VAL A 98 16.41 -5.13 -7.01
CA VAL A 98 16.09 -4.42 -8.25
C VAL A 98 17.31 -3.66 -8.78
N ILE A 99 18.01 -2.94 -7.92
CA ILE A 99 19.23 -2.19 -8.28
C ILE A 99 20.36 -3.16 -8.68
N ALA A 100 20.61 -4.20 -7.86
CA ALA A 100 21.69 -5.17 -8.12
C ALA A 100 21.48 -5.93 -9.44
N HIS A 101 20.25 -6.23 -9.82
CA HIS A 101 19.90 -6.93 -11.05
C HIS A 101 19.55 -6.00 -12.22
N LYS A 102 19.70 -4.67 -12.06
CA LYS A 102 19.48 -3.65 -13.10
C LYS A 102 18.10 -3.74 -13.74
N VAL A 103 17.07 -3.86 -12.91
CA VAL A 103 15.67 -3.85 -13.35
C VAL A 103 15.33 -2.44 -13.85
N ASP A 104 14.63 -2.32 -14.96
CA ASP A 104 14.35 -1.03 -15.57
C ASP A 104 13.37 -0.19 -14.75
N ARG A 105 12.31 -0.83 -14.21
CA ARG A 105 11.22 -0.11 -13.51
C ARG A 105 10.73 -0.84 -12.27
N PHE A 106 10.41 -0.07 -11.25
CA PHE A 106 9.81 -0.56 -10.00
C PHE A 106 8.61 0.30 -9.60
N VAL A 107 7.46 -0.33 -9.38
CA VAL A 107 6.22 0.33 -8.98
C VAL A 107 5.80 -0.15 -7.61
N LEU A 108 5.80 0.75 -6.63
CA LEU A 108 5.29 0.51 -5.28
C LEU A 108 3.78 0.82 -5.23
N VAL A 109 2.98 -0.15 -4.83
CA VAL A 109 1.58 0.10 -4.44
C VAL A 109 1.57 0.69 -3.04
N SER A 110 1.15 1.95 -2.92
CA SER A 110 1.01 2.70 -1.67
C SER A 110 -0.46 2.91 -1.31
N THR A 111 -0.76 3.84 -0.41
CA THR A 111 -2.10 4.05 0.15
C THR A 111 -2.29 5.51 0.59
N ASP A 112 -3.55 5.97 0.63
CA ASP A 112 -3.99 7.21 1.27
C ASP A 112 -3.53 7.33 2.74
N LYS A 113 -3.43 6.21 3.46
CA LYS A 113 -3.01 6.16 4.86
C LYS A 113 -1.52 6.47 5.11
N ALA A 114 -0.72 6.56 4.04
CA ALA A 114 0.64 7.08 4.10
C ALA A 114 0.71 8.61 4.23
N VAL A 115 -0.41 9.31 3.99
CA VAL A 115 -0.55 10.77 4.13
C VAL A 115 -0.86 11.10 5.58
N ARG A 116 -0.01 11.90 6.25
CA ARG A 116 -0.16 12.24 7.68
C ARG A 116 -0.63 11.02 8.51
N PRO A 117 0.17 9.96 8.58
CA PRO A 117 -0.29 8.69 9.14
C PRO A 117 -0.65 8.82 10.62
N THR A 118 -1.74 8.17 11.02
CA THR A 118 -2.21 8.07 12.42
C THR A 118 -2.06 6.66 12.98
N ASN A 119 -1.43 5.76 12.21
CA ASN A 119 -1.24 4.38 12.59
C ASN A 119 0.08 3.82 12.00
N VAL A 120 0.55 2.72 12.60
CA VAL A 120 1.82 2.07 12.23
C VAL A 120 1.82 1.61 10.77
N MET A 121 0.69 1.10 10.26
CA MET A 121 0.60 0.65 8.87
C MET A 121 0.84 1.82 7.91
N GLY A 122 0.18 2.95 8.12
CA GLY A 122 0.37 4.17 7.33
C GLY A 122 1.80 4.70 7.42
N ALA A 123 2.37 4.78 8.64
CA ALA A 123 3.75 5.20 8.85
C ALA A 123 4.75 4.28 8.14
N SER A 124 4.55 2.96 8.21
CA SER A 124 5.40 2.00 7.48
C SER A 124 5.33 2.19 5.97
N LYS A 125 4.15 2.44 5.41
CA LYS A 125 3.97 2.73 3.98
C LYS A 125 4.61 4.06 3.59
N ARG A 126 4.54 5.08 4.44
CA ARG A 126 5.26 6.34 4.21
C ARG A 126 6.77 6.14 4.15
N ILE A 127 7.34 5.29 5.00
CA ILE A 127 8.76 4.93 4.91
C ILE A 127 9.06 4.22 3.59
N THR A 128 8.19 3.34 3.11
CA THR A 128 8.42 2.69 1.79
C THR A 128 8.41 3.69 0.65
N GLU A 129 7.59 4.74 0.69
CA GLU A 129 7.65 5.83 -0.27
C GLU A 129 8.98 6.61 -0.19
N LYS A 130 9.46 6.90 1.04
CA LYS A 130 10.77 7.52 1.24
C LYS A 130 11.92 6.67 0.69
N ILE A 131 11.85 5.33 0.81
CA ILE A 131 12.81 4.40 0.18
C ILE A 131 12.80 4.56 -1.34
N ILE A 132 11.62 4.62 -1.97
CA ILE A 132 11.47 4.81 -3.41
C ILE A 132 12.06 6.16 -3.86
N GLN A 133 11.70 7.24 -3.18
CA GLN A 133 12.20 8.58 -3.49
C GLN A 133 13.72 8.69 -3.31
N ALA A 134 14.27 8.06 -2.26
CA ALA A 134 15.71 8.05 -2.01
C ALA A 134 16.52 7.31 -3.08
N HIS A 135 15.93 6.50 -3.93
CA HIS A 135 16.60 5.78 -5.00
C HIS A 135 16.29 6.33 -6.41
N SER A 136 15.66 7.50 -6.49
CA SER A 136 15.20 8.09 -7.77
C SER A 136 16.30 8.50 -8.74
N SER A 137 17.53 8.73 -8.25
CA SER A 137 18.67 9.17 -9.09
C SER A 137 19.41 8.03 -9.80
N GLY A 138 18.99 6.78 -9.62
CA GLY A 138 19.62 5.60 -10.22
C GLY A 138 19.17 5.31 -11.65
N SER A 139 19.69 4.21 -12.23
CA SER A 139 19.29 3.73 -13.56
C SER A 139 17.90 3.11 -13.59
N THR A 140 17.43 2.60 -12.45
CA THR A 140 16.07 2.06 -12.31
C THR A 140 15.06 3.20 -12.07
N LYS A 141 13.96 3.21 -12.80
CA LYS A 141 12.86 4.15 -12.59
C LYS A 141 11.97 3.64 -11.45
N PHE A 142 12.16 4.23 -10.27
CA PHE A 142 11.32 3.95 -9.10
C PHE A 142 10.13 4.88 -9.06
N MET A 143 8.94 4.35 -8.80
CA MET A 143 7.72 5.13 -8.62
C MET A 143 6.79 4.49 -7.60
N ALA A 144 5.92 5.28 -6.99
CA ALA A 144 4.87 4.81 -6.10
C ALA A 144 3.50 5.25 -6.60
N VAL A 145 2.44 4.51 -6.24
CA VAL A 145 1.06 4.85 -6.59
C VAL A 145 0.21 4.81 -5.33
N ARG A 146 -0.39 5.95 -4.95
CA ARG A 146 -1.31 6.11 -3.82
C ARG A 146 -2.74 6.02 -4.29
N PHE A 147 -3.56 5.27 -3.57
CA PHE A 147 -5.02 5.26 -3.72
C PHE A 147 -5.69 4.83 -2.41
N GLY A 148 -7.00 5.03 -2.33
CA GLY A 148 -7.82 4.70 -1.16
C GLY A 148 -8.23 3.24 -1.10
N ASN A 149 -9.46 2.98 -0.65
CA ASN A 149 -9.93 1.61 -0.48
C ASN A 149 -10.33 0.99 -1.82
N VAL A 150 -10.05 -0.31 -1.94
CA VAL A 150 -10.44 -1.11 -3.11
C VAL A 150 -11.59 -2.03 -2.72
N ILE A 151 -12.69 -1.95 -3.48
CA ILE A 151 -13.91 -2.75 -3.26
C ILE A 151 -13.58 -4.24 -3.39
N GLY A 152 -14.08 -5.05 -2.45
CA GLY A 152 -13.91 -6.51 -2.49
C GLY A 152 -12.52 -6.99 -2.08
N SER A 153 -11.61 -6.08 -1.69
CA SER A 153 -10.30 -6.50 -1.16
C SER A 153 -10.48 -7.26 0.16
N SER A 154 -9.64 -8.28 0.37
CA SER A 154 -9.75 -9.13 1.55
C SER A 154 -9.59 -8.36 2.86
N GLY A 155 -10.36 -8.76 3.88
CA GLY A 155 -10.42 -8.08 5.17
C GLY A 155 -11.02 -6.67 5.10
N SER A 156 -11.63 -6.26 3.97
CA SER A 156 -12.31 -4.99 3.84
C SER A 156 -13.70 -5.00 4.48
N VAL A 157 -14.31 -3.83 4.59
CA VAL A 157 -15.59 -3.62 5.26
C VAL A 157 -16.76 -4.39 4.62
N ILE A 158 -16.77 -4.56 3.30
CA ILE A 158 -17.86 -5.22 2.58
C ILE A 158 -18.00 -6.71 2.94
N PRO A 159 -16.94 -7.54 2.88
CA PRO A 159 -17.02 -8.92 3.38
C PRO A 159 -17.46 -9.02 4.85
N LEU A 160 -16.97 -8.11 5.70
CA LEU A 160 -17.38 -8.06 7.10
C LEU A 160 -18.89 -7.83 7.24
N TYR A 161 -19.44 -6.82 6.55
CA TYR A 161 -20.85 -6.49 6.61
C TYR A 161 -21.73 -7.61 6.05
N ARG A 162 -21.36 -8.22 4.93
CA ARG A 162 -22.08 -9.39 4.41
C ARG A 162 -22.17 -10.50 5.45
N HIS A 163 -21.07 -10.82 6.10
CA HIS A 163 -21.04 -11.85 7.14
C HIS A 163 -21.90 -11.48 8.36
N GLN A 164 -21.90 -10.20 8.78
CA GLN A 164 -22.77 -9.74 9.86
C GLN A 164 -24.26 -9.80 9.47
N ILE A 165 -24.62 -9.41 8.25
CA ILE A 165 -25.98 -9.47 7.72
C ILE A 165 -26.47 -10.92 7.63
N GLU A 166 -25.65 -11.85 7.14
CA GLU A 166 -25.96 -13.28 7.06
C GLU A 166 -26.29 -13.88 8.43
N ARG A 167 -25.65 -13.38 9.49
CA ARG A 167 -25.86 -13.80 10.88
C ARG A 167 -27.03 -13.11 11.58
N GLY A 168 -27.73 -12.20 10.91
CA GLY A 168 -28.85 -11.45 11.50
C GLY A 168 -28.43 -10.16 12.20
N GLY A 169 -27.20 -9.69 12.01
CA GLY A 169 -26.69 -8.44 12.57
C GLY A 169 -26.09 -8.57 13.99
N PRO A 170 -25.80 -7.45 14.68
CA PRO A 170 -25.83 -6.12 14.11
C PRO A 170 -24.71 -5.86 13.11
N VAL A 171 -24.90 -4.91 12.17
CA VAL A 171 -23.84 -4.38 11.35
C VAL A 171 -23.10 -3.29 12.14
N THR A 172 -21.78 -3.42 12.30
CA THR A 172 -21.01 -2.52 13.15
C THR A 172 -20.30 -1.46 12.34
N VAL A 173 -20.61 -0.18 12.58
CA VAL A 173 -19.98 0.99 11.98
C VAL A 173 -19.19 1.75 13.04
N THR A 174 -18.00 2.21 12.74
CA THR A 174 -17.15 2.85 13.75
C THR A 174 -17.60 4.27 14.09
N HIS A 175 -18.11 5.03 13.11
CA HIS A 175 -18.64 6.38 13.37
C HIS A 175 -19.68 6.76 12.31
N PRO A 176 -20.77 7.49 12.63
CA PRO A 176 -21.81 7.87 11.66
C PRO A 176 -21.29 8.75 10.51
N GLU A 177 -20.29 9.58 10.77
CA GLU A 177 -19.73 10.50 9.77
C GLU A 177 -18.48 9.97 9.05
N ILE A 178 -18.05 8.74 9.34
CA ILE A 178 -16.83 8.18 8.71
C ILE A 178 -17.04 8.02 7.21
N THR A 179 -16.10 8.54 6.44
CA THR A 179 -16.09 8.38 4.98
C THR A 179 -14.83 7.68 4.49
N ARG A 180 -14.94 7.02 3.35
CA ARG A 180 -13.80 6.42 2.65
C ARG A 180 -13.97 6.61 1.15
N PHE A 181 -12.83 6.71 0.47
CA PHE A 181 -12.77 6.61 -0.98
C PHE A 181 -12.80 5.14 -1.41
N PHE A 182 -13.47 4.87 -2.52
CA PHE A 182 -13.54 3.52 -3.08
C PHE A 182 -13.30 3.52 -4.59
N MET A 183 -12.61 2.49 -5.07
CA MET A 183 -12.53 2.16 -6.49
C MET A 183 -12.57 0.64 -6.66
N THR A 184 -12.83 0.17 -7.87
CA THR A 184 -12.80 -1.26 -8.19
C THR A 184 -11.36 -1.76 -8.32
N ILE A 185 -11.17 -3.08 -8.26
CA ILE A 185 -9.85 -3.70 -8.47
C ILE A 185 -9.35 -3.45 -9.88
N GLU A 186 -10.25 -3.57 -10.86
CA GLU A 186 -9.99 -3.34 -12.28
C GLU A 186 -9.53 -1.90 -12.53
N GLU A 187 -10.25 -0.92 -12.00
CA GLU A 187 -9.89 0.49 -12.13
C GLU A 187 -8.53 0.78 -11.49
N ALA A 188 -8.28 0.31 -10.26
CA ALA A 188 -6.99 0.46 -9.60
C ALA A 188 -5.85 -0.15 -10.43
N SER A 189 -6.07 -1.34 -11.00
CA SER A 189 -5.07 -2.05 -11.80
C SER A 189 -4.74 -1.31 -13.10
N GLN A 190 -5.75 -0.82 -13.81
CA GLN A 190 -5.59 -0.05 -15.05
C GLN A 190 -4.84 1.26 -14.79
N LEU A 191 -5.20 1.98 -13.72
CA LEU A 191 -4.55 3.24 -13.37
C LEU A 191 -3.11 3.03 -12.89
N ILE A 192 -2.80 1.93 -12.19
CA ILE A 192 -1.42 1.56 -11.84
C ILE A 192 -0.58 1.31 -13.10
N LEU A 193 -1.13 0.57 -14.09
CA LEU A 193 -0.46 0.35 -15.36
C LEU A 193 -0.28 1.65 -16.15
N GLN A 194 -1.25 2.55 -16.10
CA GLN A 194 -1.13 3.86 -16.73
C GLN A 194 -0.04 4.70 -16.05
N ALA A 195 -0.04 4.79 -14.72
CA ALA A 195 0.99 5.49 -13.96
C ALA A 195 2.41 4.93 -14.25
N PHE A 196 2.53 3.60 -14.34
CA PHE A 196 3.77 2.94 -14.73
C PHE A 196 4.31 3.41 -16.08
N THR A 197 3.45 3.66 -17.07
CA THR A 197 3.90 4.12 -18.40
C THR A 197 4.36 5.58 -18.40
N MET A 198 3.83 6.38 -17.48
CA MET A 198 4.11 7.83 -17.37
C MET A 198 5.33 8.14 -16.49
N GLY A 199 5.75 7.19 -15.61
CA GLY A 199 6.79 7.42 -14.62
C GLY A 199 8.18 7.55 -15.26
N GLU A 200 8.93 8.57 -14.84
CA GLU A 200 10.32 8.82 -15.21
C GLU A 200 11.30 8.54 -14.07
N GLY A 201 10.80 8.34 -12.83
CA GLY A 201 11.53 7.99 -11.63
C GLY A 201 11.40 9.05 -10.52
N GLY A 202 11.11 8.59 -9.29
CA GLY A 202 10.94 9.42 -8.10
C GLY A 202 9.52 9.92 -7.84
N GLU A 203 8.59 9.68 -8.76
CA GLU A 203 7.22 10.15 -8.63
C GLU A 203 6.42 9.32 -7.63
N ILE A 204 5.52 10.02 -6.92
CA ILE A 204 4.38 9.42 -6.24
C ILE A 204 3.13 9.82 -7.01
N PHE A 205 2.57 8.89 -7.76
CA PHE A 205 1.30 9.07 -8.44
C PHE A 205 0.13 8.92 -7.46
N ILE A 206 -0.89 9.75 -7.63
CA ILE A 206 -2.12 9.71 -6.84
C ILE A 206 -3.26 9.42 -7.79
N LEU A 207 -4.00 8.35 -7.51
CA LEU A 207 -5.18 8.03 -8.28
C LEU A 207 -6.38 8.83 -7.76
N GLU A 208 -7.09 9.49 -8.64
CA GLU A 208 -8.30 10.21 -8.29
C GLU A 208 -9.41 9.21 -7.93
N MET A 209 -9.93 9.34 -6.71
CA MET A 209 -10.86 8.40 -6.12
C MET A 209 -12.32 8.85 -6.21
N GLY A 210 -12.57 10.00 -6.85
CA GLY A 210 -13.90 10.59 -6.91
C GLY A 210 -14.45 11.06 -5.55
N THR A 211 -15.75 10.89 -5.32
CA THR A 211 -16.41 11.36 -4.10
C THR A 211 -16.30 10.32 -2.98
N PRO A 212 -15.93 10.73 -1.75
CA PRO A 212 -15.90 9.82 -0.61
C PRO A 212 -17.33 9.36 -0.22
N VAL A 213 -17.45 8.10 0.16
CA VAL A 213 -18.71 7.47 0.54
C VAL A 213 -18.79 7.31 2.06
N LYS A 214 -19.94 7.69 2.67
CA LYS A 214 -20.21 7.40 4.08
C LYS A 214 -20.32 5.89 4.29
N ILE A 215 -19.61 5.37 5.27
CA ILE A 215 -19.60 3.93 5.55
C ILE A 215 -20.97 3.44 6.06
N VAL A 216 -21.70 4.30 6.78
CA VAL A 216 -23.07 3.98 7.21
C VAL A 216 -24.05 3.83 6.04
N ASP A 217 -23.90 4.64 4.98
CA ASP A 217 -24.78 4.54 3.82
C ASP A 217 -24.48 3.25 3.04
N MET A 218 -23.20 2.90 2.89
CA MET A 218 -22.79 1.59 2.35
C MET A 218 -23.38 0.43 3.15
N ALA A 219 -23.39 0.52 4.49
CA ALA A 219 -23.99 -0.51 5.34
C ALA A 219 -25.48 -0.65 5.07
N ARG A 220 -26.23 0.47 4.98
CA ARG A 220 -27.66 0.48 4.63
C ARG A 220 -27.93 -0.15 3.29
N ASP A 221 -27.13 0.21 2.28
CA ASP A 221 -27.31 -0.32 0.94
C ASP A 221 -27.03 -1.83 0.87
N LEU A 222 -26.01 -2.34 1.57
CA LEU A 222 -25.73 -3.76 1.63
C LEU A 222 -26.85 -4.55 2.34
N ILE A 223 -27.47 -3.97 3.40
CA ILE A 223 -28.62 -4.57 4.06
C ILE A 223 -29.80 -4.66 3.09
N ARG A 224 -30.15 -3.57 2.39
CA ARG A 224 -31.23 -3.54 1.39
C ARG A 224 -30.97 -4.52 0.23
N LEU A 225 -29.76 -4.57 -0.29
CA LEU A 225 -29.37 -5.52 -1.34
C LEU A 225 -29.48 -6.98 -0.88
N SER A 226 -29.49 -7.23 0.44
CA SER A 226 -29.72 -8.55 1.03
C SER A 226 -31.21 -8.86 1.26
N GLY A 227 -32.12 -7.99 0.78
CA GLY A 227 -33.56 -8.14 0.92
C GLY A 227 -34.09 -7.85 2.33
N LYS A 228 -33.34 -7.07 3.13
CA LYS A 228 -33.67 -6.70 4.52
C LYS A 228 -33.72 -5.20 4.69
N GLU A 229 -34.42 -4.71 5.72
CA GLU A 229 -34.52 -3.29 6.04
C GLU A 229 -33.55 -2.89 7.16
N PRO A 230 -32.74 -1.82 6.97
CA PRO A 230 -31.89 -1.27 8.03
C PRO A 230 -32.72 -0.87 9.26
N ASP A 231 -32.16 -1.08 10.43
CA ASP A 231 -32.72 -0.75 11.75
C ASP A 231 -34.05 -1.44 12.09
N THR A 232 -34.68 -2.13 11.12
CA THR A 232 -35.88 -2.96 11.33
C THR A 232 -35.55 -4.44 11.39
N ASP A 233 -34.89 -4.96 10.35
CA ASP A 233 -34.47 -6.36 10.26
C ASP A 233 -33.03 -6.54 10.75
N ILE A 234 -32.17 -5.56 10.46
CA ILE A 234 -30.74 -5.56 10.83
C ILE A 234 -30.38 -4.23 11.49
N GLU A 235 -30.03 -4.28 12.77
CA GLU A 235 -29.54 -3.13 13.52
C GLU A 235 -28.19 -2.64 12.98
N ILE A 236 -28.00 -1.30 12.86
CA ILE A 236 -26.70 -0.68 12.64
C ILE A 236 -26.19 -0.12 13.96
N LYS A 237 -25.10 -0.69 14.48
CA LYS A 237 -24.52 -0.32 15.76
C LYS A 237 -23.25 0.50 15.57
N PHE A 238 -23.19 1.69 16.19
CA PHE A 238 -21.97 2.50 16.24
C PHE A 238 -21.10 2.07 17.42
N ILE A 239 -19.80 1.74 17.12
CA ILE A 239 -18.87 1.15 18.09
C ILE A 239 -17.73 2.04 18.51
N GLY A 240 -17.66 3.29 17.99
CA GLY A 240 -16.53 4.20 18.18
C GLY A 240 -15.40 3.99 17.16
N LEU A 241 -14.62 5.04 16.92
CA LEU A 241 -13.44 4.94 16.06
C LEU A 241 -12.42 4.00 16.69
N ARG A 242 -11.75 3.22 15.86
CA ARG A 242 -10.65 2.36 16.30
C ARG A 242 -9.39 3.18 16.49
N PRO A 243 -8.45 2.72 17.33
CA PRO A 243 -7.15 3.33 17.43
C PRO A 243 -6.46 3.52 16.08
N GLY A 244 -5.93 4.72 15.84
CA GLY A 244 -5.31 5.08 14.57
C GLY A 244 -6.26 5.18 13.36
N GLU A 245 -7.58 5.09 13.55
CA GLU A 245 -8.56 5.25 12.49
C GLU A 245 -8.94 6.74 12.30
N LYS A 246 -8.77 7.26 11.08
CA LYS A 246 -9.21 8.62 10.73
C LYS A 246 -10.70 8.67 10.41
N LEU A 247 -11.34 9.78 10.77
CA LEU A 247 -12.73 10.05 10.35
C LEU A 247 -12.81 10.24 8.83
N TYR A 248 -11.86 10.98 8.27
CA TYR A 248 -11.70 11.28 6.84
C TYR A 248 -10.29 10.92 6.39
N GLU A 249 -10.16 10.23 5.27
CA GLU A 249 -8.85 9.94 4.66
C GLU A 249 -8.46 11.03 3.66
N GLU A 250 -7.16 11.24 3.51
CA GLU A 250 -6.58 12.25 2.65
C GLU A 250 -5.65 11.58 1.64
N LEU A 251 -5.76 11.97 0.38
CA LEU A 251 -4.86 11.50 -0.69
C LEU A 251 -3.59 12.35 -0.78
N ILE A 252 -3.68 13.58 -0.28
CA ILE A 252 -2.73 14.66 -0.49
C ILE A 252 -2.63 15.49 0.79
N THR A 253 -1.44 15.99 1.12
CA THR A 253 -1.24 16.99 2.18
C THR A 253 -1.22 18.38 1.57
N GLU A 254 -1.79 19.38 2.25
CA GLU A 254 -1.61 20.78 1.85
C GLU A 254 -0.13 21.16 1.82
N GLY A 255 0.33 21.71 0.70
CA GLY A 255 1.74 22.06 0.48
C GLY A 255 2.58 21.00 -0.24
N GLU A 256 2.07 19.79 -0.47
CA GLU A 256 2.69 18.86 -1.43
C GLU A 256 2.51 19.42 -2.85
N GLY A 257 3.62 19.58 -3.59
CA GLY A 257 3.62 20.08 -4.97
C GLY A 257 2.91 19.12 -5.93
N ILE A 258 1.61 19.34 -6.15
CA ILE A 258 0.79 18.50 -7.01
C ILE A 258 0.83 19.03 -8.42
N VAL A 259 1.12 18.15 -9.36
CA VAL A 259 1.07 18.46 -10.80
C VAL A 259 0.02 17.56 -11.46
N LYS A 260 -0.80 18.13 -12.32
CA LYS A 260 -1.69 17.35 -13.18
C LYS A 260 -0.85 16.60 -14.21
N THR A 261 -1.21 15.36 -14.46
CA THR A 261 -0.64 14.59 -15.57
C THR A 261 -1.49 14.74 -16.84
N GLU A 262 -1.07 14.13 -17.93
CA GLU A 262 -1.88 14.05 -19.15
C GLU A 262 -3.14 13.18 -18.96
N HIS A 263 -3.18 12.38 -17.92
CA HIS A 263 -4.33 11.52 -17.59
C HIS A 263 -5.21 12.18 -16.53
N GLU A 264 -6.50 12.37 -16.84
CA GLU A 264 -7.44 13.10 -15.97
C GLU A 264 -7.62 12.52 -14.56
N LYS A 265 -7.42 11.20 -14.39
CA LYS A 265 -7.56 10.48 -13.10
C LYS A 265 -6.22 10.22 -12.39
N ILE A 266 -5.13 10.80 -12.85
CA ILE A 266 -3.81 10.59 -12.24
C ILE A 266 -3.16 11.94 -11.97
N LEU A 267 -2.84 12.19 -10.71
CA LEU A 267 -2.02 13.32 -10.26
C LEU A 267 -0.63 12.82 -9.91
N VAL A 268 0.35 13.70 -9.85
CA VAL A 268 1.72 13.36 -9.48
C VAL A 268 2.26 14.33 -8.43
N LEU A 269 2.92 13.79 -7.41
CA LEU A 269 3.78 14.52 -6.51
C LEU A 269 5.21 14.44 -7.04
N ARG A 270 5.82 15.59 -7.28
CA ARG A 270 7.24 15.69 -7.61
C ARG A 270 7.96 16.36 -6.45
N ASP A 271 8.94 15.70 -5.90
CA ASP A 271 9.83 16.29 -4.91
C ASP A 271 10.96 17.02 -5.69
N GLU A 272 10.82 18.34 -5.80
CA GLU A 272 11.83 19.19 -6.47
C GLU A 272 13.09 19.38 -5.63
N SER A 273 13.12 18.91 -4.38
CA SER A 273 14.23 19.13 -3.44
C SER A 273 15.41 18.18 -3.63
N LEU A 274 15.37 17.27 -4.60
CA LEU A 274 16.41 16.23 -4.82
C LEU A 274 17.51 16.68 -5.78
N SER A 275 18.06 17.88 -5.62
CA SER A 275 19.16 18.40 -6.45
C SER A 275 20.47 18.51 -5.66
N GLY A 276 21.30 17.46 -5.72
CA GLY A 276 22.68 17.50 -5.22
C GLY A 276 23.20 16.13 -4.80
N ASP A 277 24.32 15.66 -5.41
CA ASP A 277 24.88 14.33 -5.17
C ASP A 277 25.24 14.05 -3.69
N THR A 278 25.79 15.02 -2.99
CA THR A 278 26.22 14.84 -1.58
C THR A 278 25.02 14.72 -0.64
N GLU A 279 23.96 15.47 -0.85
CA GLU A 279 22.73 15.41 -0.06
C GLU A 279 21.98 14.09 -0.30
N TYR A 280 22.02 13.60 -1.51
CA TYR A 280 21.45 12.30 -1.90
C TYR A 280 22.10 11.13 -1.13
N TYR A 281 23.43 11.01 -1.13
CA TYR A 281 24.12 9.93 -0.41
C TYR A 281 23.90 10.01 1.10
N ASN A 282 23.92 11.20 1.70
CA ASN A 282 23.62 11.39 3.11
C ASN A 282 22.20 10.96 3.47
N LYS A 283 21.21 11.19 2.59
CA LYS A 283 19.81 10.78 2.79
C LYS A 283 19.66 9.25 2.74
N LEU A 284 20.36 8.57 1.81
CA LEU A 284 20.39 7.11 1.71
C LEU A 284 21.01 6.45 2.94
N ASP A 285 22.20 6.89 3.34
CA ASP A 285 22.92 6.33 4.49
C ASP A 285 22.10 6.48 5.77
N ARG A 286 21.52 7.68 5.97
CA ARG A 286 20.64 7.93 7.12
C ARG A 286 19.40 7.02 7.12
N LEU A 287 18.79 6.82 5.96
CA LEU A 287 17.61 5.94 5.84
C LEU A 287 17.96 4.48 6.11
N ASP A 288 19.11 4.01 5.60
CA ASP A 288 19.60 2.64 5.87
C ASP A 288 19.90 2.42 7.36
N GLU A 289 20.45 3.42 8.06
CA GLU A 289 20.63 3.36 9.52
C GLU A 289 19.30 3.30 10.26
N GLN A 290 18.36 4.16 9.91
CA GLN A 290 17.02 4.17 10.50
C GLN A 290 16.28 2.82 10.30
N ILE A 291 16.44 2.20 9.13
CA ILE A 291 15.86 0.86 8.87
C ILE A 291 16.55 -0.20 9.74
N LYS A 292 17.86 -0.14 9.94
CA LYS A 292 18.59 -1.06 10.84
C LYS A 292 18.10 -0.92 12.28
N GLU A 293 17.94 0.30 12.78
CA GLU A 293 17.43 0.57 14.12
C GLU A 293 15.99 0.06 14.29
N LEU A 294 15.11 0.32 13.32
CA LEU A 294 13.74 -0.24 13.31
C LEU A 294 13.77 -1.77 13.33
N THR A 295 14.66 -2.39 12.56
CA THR A 295 14.81 -3.85 12.53
C THR A 295 15.26 -4.37 13.91
N HIS A 296 16.23 -3.73 14.55
CA HIS A 296 16.67 -4.11 15.88
C HIS A 296 15.55 -4.01 16.92
N LEU A 297 14.77 -2.92 16.90
CA LEU A 297 13.60 -2.77 17.77
C LEU A 297 12.53 -3.84 17.49
N ALA A 298 12.36 -4.22 16.23
CA ALA A 298 11.46 -5.29 15.84
C ALA A 298 11.93 -6.67 16.34
N ASP A 299 13.24 -6.96 16.26
CA ASP A 299 13.85 -8.19 16.83
C ASP A 299 13.62 -8.31 18.33
N MET A 300 13.57 -7.15 19.03
CA MET A 300 13.27 -7.10 20.47
C MET A 300 11.76 -7.07 20.78
N HIS A 301 10.88 -7.03 19.77
CA HIS A 301 9.43 -6.81 19.91
C HIS A 301 9.08 -5.56 20.73
N ASP A 302 9.93 -4.52 20.65
CA ASP A 302 9.71 -3.24 21.35
C ASP A 302 8.70 -2.36 20.60
N ALA A 303 7.41 -2.58 20.87
CA ALA A 303 6.33 -1.83 20.23
C ALA A 303 6.42 -0.32 20.46
N LYS A 304 6.82 0.11 21.68
CA LYS A 304 6.94 1.53 22.00
C LYS A 304 8.14 2.16 21.28
N GLY A 305 9.28 1.48 21.29
CA GLY A 305 10.47 1.91 20.56
C GLY A 305 10.22 2.01 19.06
N ILE A 306 9.52 1.02 18.47
CA ILE A 306 9.13 1.06 17.04
C ILE A 306 8.26 2.29 16.74
N LYS A 307 7.19 2.55 17.52
CA LYS A 307 6.32 3.73 17.32
C LYS A 307 7.11 5.04 17.44
N ALA A 308 7.96 5.16 18.43
CA ALA A 308 8.83 6.33 18.61
C ALA A 308 9.79 6.53 17.44
N LYS A 309 10.43 5.45 16.96
CA LYS A 309 11.34 5.52 15.81
C LYS A 309 10.60 5.80 14.51
N LEU A 310 9.40 5.24 14.31
CA LEU A 310 8.54 5.61 13.18
C LEU A 310 8.21 7.11 13.18
N LYS A 311 7.91 7.69 14.33
CA LYS A 311 7.67 9.14 14.48
C LYS A 311 8.91 9.99 14.15
N GLU A 312 10.10 9.53 14.53
CA GLU A 312 11.36 10.21 14.18
C GLU A 312 11.60 10.21 12.66
N VAL A 313 11.36 9.06 11.99
CA VAL A 313 11.57 8.90 10.54
C VAL A 313 10.47 9.58 9.72
N VAL A 314 9.25 9.60 10.25
CA VAL A 314 8.04 10.18 9.65
C VAL A 314 7.48 11.21 10.62
N PRO A 315 7.98 12.45 10.62
CA PRO A 315 7.57 13.48 11.58
C PRO A 315 6.08 13.81 11.55
N GLU A 316 5.42 13.57 10.42
CA GLU A 316 3.98 13.73 10.26
C GLU A 316 3.14 12.58 10.87
N TYR A 317 3.77 11.50 11.33
CA TYR A 317 3.07 10.40 12.00
C TYR A 317 2.58 10.83 13.39
N GLU A 318 1.29 10.69 13.65
CA GLU A 318 0.68 10.90 14.95
C GLU A 318 0.49 9.55 15.64
N ILE A 319 1.21 9.36 16.77
CA ILE A 319 1.10 8.13 17.55
C ILE A 319 -0.27 8.12 18.23
N SER A 320 -1.08 7.10 17.96
CA SER A 320 -2.33 6.89 18.69
C SER A 320 -2.00 6.48 20.13
N ASP A 321 -2.54 7.21 21.11
CA ASP A 321 -2.48 6.87 22.53
C ASP A 321 -3.35 5.64 22.77
N ASP A 322 -2.79 4.45 22.60
CA ASP A 322 -3.40 3.22 23.04
C ASP A 322 -2.64 2.64 24.21
N GLU A 323 -3.23 2.76 25.36
CA GLU A 323 -3.02 1.73 26.38
C GLU A 323 -3.54 0.42 25.79
N ALA A 324 -2.60 -0.46 25.44
CA ALA A 324 -2.89 -1.80 24.97
C ALA A 324 -3.82 -2.46 26.01
N VAL A 325 -5.06 -2.62 25.63
CA VAL A 325 -5.92 -3.61 26.29
C VAL A 325 -5.30 -4.96 25.92
N VAL A 326 -4.60 -5.51 26.89
CA VAL A 326 -4.03 -6.87 26.89
C VAL A 326 -5.14 -7.90 26.68
#